data_d66e91d3f34a0fa566b0033acd4456f3
#
_entry.id   d66e91d3f34a0fa566b0033acd4456f3
#
_cell.length_a   1.000
_cell.length_b   1.000
_cell.length_c   1.000
_cell.angle_alpha   90.00
_cell.angle_beta   90.00
_cell.angle_gamma   90.00
#
_symmetry.space_group_name_H-M   'P 1'
#
loop_
_entity.id
_entity.type
_entity.pdbx_description
1 polymer ?
#
loop_
_entity_poly.entity_id
_entity_poly.type
_entity_poly.pdbx_seq_one_letter_code
_entity_poly.pdbx_strand_id
1 'polypeptide(L)'
;MKYRIVVAFLMLLSFGLYPQQNEEANQIVKNLKYQTGKIVLGDNLATLTVPPHFRYIDGKQSKLVLEKVWGNPPGPEPLGMLFLKNESPISQNFTFAISIGFSEEGFIKDDDAKDMDYEDLLDEMKDDTKESNEERKKEGYQSVELVGWASPPFYDEKTKKLHWAKTLKFEGSEVDTLNYNIRMLGRKGVLILNVIADIDKLPQVNQELDAIVNSTEFNEGSRYSDFNPGLDTVAAYGIGGLIAGKVLAKAGLFALLLKFWKVIALAAIGGFSVLKKFVFREKTSPPPTDDTTNT
;
A
#
# COMPACT_ATOMS: atom_id res chain seq x y z
N MET A 1 -8.94 -4.20 -17.02
CA MET A 1 -8.77 -4.28 -15.55
C MET A 1 -7.97 -3.06 -15.13
N LYS A 2 -8.58 -2.14 -14.39
CA LYS A 2 -7.94 -0.90 -13.94
C LYS A 2 -7.03 -1.24 -12.75
N TYR A 3 -5.72 -1.16 -12.93
CA TYR A 3 -4.76 -1.25 -11.85
C TYR A 3 -4.96 -0.03 -10.96
N ARG A 4 -5.55 -0.24 -9.77
CA ARG A 4 -5.60 0.76 -8.71
C ARG A 4 -4.19 0.89 -8.16
N ILE A 5 -3.60 2.06 -8.36
CA ILE A 5 -2.37 2.47 -7.73
C ILE A 5 -2.60 2.36 -6.22
N VAL A 6 -1.80 1.54 -5.56
CA VAL A 6 -1.73 1.51 -4.09
C VAL A 6 -1.02 2.82 -3.70
N VAL A 7 -1.81 3.87 -3.53
CA VAL A 7 -1.34 5.11 -2.92
C VAL A 7 -0.97 4.77 -1.48
N ALA A 8 0.27 5.03 -1.12
CA ALA A 8 0.77 4.85 0.22
C ALA A 8 -0.20 5.49 1.22
N PHE A 9 -0.64 4.69 2.16
CA PHE A 9 -1.64 4.97 3.17
C PHE A 9 -1.18 6.10 4.08
N LEU A 10 -1.75 7.27 3.94
CA LEU A 10 -1.46 8.45 4.75
C LEU A 10 -2.69 8.75 5.62
N MET A 11 -2.54 8.56 6.93
CA MET A 11 -3.59 8.81 7.91
C MET A 11 -3.78 10.30 8.20
N LEU A 12 -5.04 10.67 8.38
CA LEU A 12 -5.46 11.95 8.92
C LEU A 12 -6.03 11.75 10.33
N LEU A 13 -5.41 12.35 11.32
CA LEU A 13 -6.04 12.61 12.61
C LEU A 13 -6.70 13.99 12.53
N SER A 14 -7.82 14.10 11.83
CA SER A 14 -8.65 15.32 11.91
C SER A 14 -9.74 15.11 12.95
N PHE A 15 -9.45 15.43 14.21
CA PHE A 15 -10.47 15.62 15.24
C PHE A 15 -11.12 17.01 15.07
N GLY A 16 -12.12 17.10 14.22
CA GLY A 16 -12.84 18.36 14.01
C GLY A 16 -14.20 18.22 13.36
N LEU A 17 -15.25 18.35 14.17
CA LEU A 17 -16.54 18.91 13.81
C LEU A 17 -17.59 18.06 13.05
N TYR A 18 -18.01 16.89 13.63
CA TYR A 18 -19.41 16.49 13.47
C TYR A 18 -19.84 15.63 14.67
N PRO A 19 -20.88 16.00 15.44
CA PRO A 19 -21.34 15.24 16.63
C PRO A 19 -21.76 13.81 16.27
N GLN A 20 -22.27 13.57 15.08
CA GLN A 20 -22.77 12.28 14.61
C GLN A 20 -21.61 11.32 14.25
N GLN A 21 -20.52 11.83 13.72
CA GLN A 21 -19.32 11.05 13.40
C GLN A 21 -18.58 10.60 14.66
N ASN A 22 -18.62 11.41 15.72
CA ASN A 22 -18.06 11.05 17.02
C ASN A 22 -18.82 9.90 17.69
N GLU A 23 -20.15 9.82 17.51
CA GLU A 23 -20.94 8.74 18.10
C GLU A 23 -20.71 7.39 17.39
N GLU A 24 -20.65 7.39 16.05
CA GLU A 24 -20.31 6.19 15.25
C GLU A 24 -18.90 5.68 15.61
N ALA A 25 -17.90 6.55 15.66
CA ALA A 25 -16.53 6.22 16.05
C ALA A 25 -16.47 5.61 17.46
N ASN A 26 -17.18 6.20 18.43
CA ASN A 26 -17.29 5.68 19.80
C ASN A 26 -17.91 4.28 19.83
N GLN A 27 -18.98 4.03 19.06
CA GLN A 27 -19.61 2.71 18.97
C GLN A 27 -18.67 1.67 18.35
N ILE A 28 -17.95 2.03 17.28
CA ILE A 28 -16.96 1.14 16.66
C ILE A 28 -15.91 0.76 17.70
N VAL A 29 -15.30 1.74 18.35
CA VAL A 29 -14.22 1.53 19.32
C VAL A 29 -14.66 0.71 20.52
N LYS A 30 -15.89 0.93 21.01
CA LYS A 30 -16.48 0.14 22.12
C LYS A 30 -16.66 -1.33 21.76
N ASN A 31 -16.90 -1.64 20.49
CA ASN A 31 -17.15 -3.00 20.01
C ASN A 31 -15.87 -3.73 19.53
N LEU A 32 -14.69 -3.10 19.57
CA LEU A 32 -13.44 -3.72 19.19
C LEU A 32 -13.12 -4.94 20.07
N LYS A 33 -12.77 -6.04 19.42
CA LYS A 33 -12.37 -7.29 20.08
C LYS A 33 -10.85 -7.43 20.03
N TYR A 34 -10.23 -7.06 21.11
CA TYR A 34 -8.78 -7.15 21.23
C TYR A 34 -8.30 -8.57 21.52
N GLN A 35 -7.19 -8.93 20.90
CA GLN A 35 -6.54 -10.23 21.03
C GLN A 35 -5.09 -10.04 21.52
N THR A 36 -4.54 -11.08 22.15
CA THR A 36 -3.15 -11.17 22.62
C THR A 36 -2.61 -12.58 22.34
N GLY A 37 -1.32 -12.78 22.58
CA GLY A 37 -0.69 -14.08 22.32
C GLY A 37 -0.28 -14.25 20.86
N LYS A 38 -0.34 -15.47 20.35
CA LYS A 38 0.05 -15.78 18.97
C LYS A 38 -1.12 -15.63 18.02
N ILE A 39 -0.93 -14.82 16.96
CA ILE A 39 -1.90 -14.57 15.91
C ILE A 39 -1.28 -15.06 14.59
N VAL A 40 -2.00 -15.89 13.87
CA VAL A 40 -1.63 -16.27 12.50
C VAL A 40 -2.17 -15.19 11.54
N LEU A 41 -1.27 -14.58 10.79
CA LEU A 41 -1.58 -13.53 9.82
C LEU A 41 -1.75 -14.14 8.42
N GLY A 42 -2.79 -13.69 7.72
CA GLY A 42 -3.13 -14.19 6.38
C GLY A 42 -3.38 -15.69 6.37
N ASP A 43 -3.28 -16.30 5.20
CA ASP A 43 -3.40 -17.76 5.03
C ASP A 43 -2.09 -18.45 5.42
N ASN A 44 -1.81 -18.52 6.72
CA ASN A 44 -0.56 -19.05 7.28
C ASN A 44 0.72 -18.34 6.76
N LEU A 45 0.61 -17.09 6.40
CA LEU A 45 1.71 -16.30 5.84
C LEU A 45 2.80 -16.02 6.88
N ALA A 46 2.39 -15.53 8.03
CA ALA A 46 3.27 -15.14 9.11
C ALA A 46 2.62 -15.36 10.48
N THR A 47 3.43 -15.38 11.51
CA THR A 47 2.98 -15.44 12.91
C THR A 47 3.40 -14.18 13.63
N LEU A 48 2.41 -13.50 14.24
CA LEU A 48 2.61 -12.38 15.15
C LEU A 48 2.49 -12.89 16.58
N THR A 49 3.53 -12.75 17.38
CA THR A 49 3.46 -12.91 18.83
C THR A 49 3.26 -11.53 19.44
N VAL A 50 2.01 -11.19 19.79
CA VAL A 50 1.65 -9.88 20.31
C VAL A 50 2.49 -9.54 21.53
N PRO A 51 3.32 -8.45 21.50
CA PRO A 51 4.16 -8.11 22.63
C PRO A 51 3.35 -7.76 23.88
N PRO A 52 3.90 -7.96 25.11
CA PRO A 52 3.14 -7.79 26.37
C PRO A 52 2.47 -6.44 26.55
N HIS A 53 3.02 -5.37 25.99
CA HIS A 53 2.49 -4.01 26.08
C HIS A 53 1.44 -3.70 25.02
N PHE A 54 1.19 -4.62 24.06
CA PHE A 54 0.28 -4.43 22.95
C PHE A 54 -0.96 -5.32 23.04
N ARG A 55 -1.96 -4.94 22.25
CA ARG A 55 -3.14 -5.71 21.91
C ARG A 55 -3.44 -5.58 20.42
N TYR A 56 -3.97 -6.60 19.82
CA TYR A 56 -4.21 -6.72 18.39
C TYR A 56 -5.70 -6.69 18.08
N ILE A 57 -6.08 -6.11 16.95
CA ILE A 57 -7.38 -6.26 16.31
C ILE A 57 -7.20 -6.81 14.89
N ASP A 58 -8.16 -7.62 14.42
CA ASP A 58 -8.13 -8.24 13.10
C ASP A 58 -8.28 -7.23 11.95
N GLY A 59 -8.14 -7.72 10.71
CA GLY A 59 -8.17 -6.88 9.51
C GLY A 59 -9.47 -6.13 9.32
N LYS A 60 -10.62 -6.77 9.57
CA LYS A 60 -11.94 -6.14 9.42
C LYS A 60 -12.13 -4.99 10.41
N GLN A 61 -11.78 -5.21 11.66
CA GLN A 61 -11.84 -4.18 12.69
C GLN A 61 -10.83 -3.07 12.42
N SER A 62 -9.64 -3.42 11.94
CA SER A 62 -8.61 -2.45 11.54
C SER A 62 -9.08 -1.54 10.42
N LYS A 63 -9.75 -2.10 9.40
CA LYS A 63 -10.34 -1.32 8.31
C LYS A 63 -11.39 -0.34 8.82
N LEU A 64 -12.26 -0.74 9.78
CA LEU A 64 -13.23 0.15 10.41
C LEU A 64 -12.53 1.30 11.15
N VAL A 65 -11.47 1.00 11.91
CA VAL A 65 -10.70 2.05 12.60
C VAL A 65 -10.08 3.01 11.59
N LEU A 66 -9.41 2.50 10.57
CA LEU A 66 -8.74 3.32 9.57
C LEU A 66 -9.71 4.23 8.81
N GLU A 67 -10.81 3.68 8.30
CA GLU A 67 -11.71 4.41 7.40
C GLU A 67 -12.80 5.21 8.15
N LYS A 68 -13.39 4.63 9.21
CA LYS A 68 -14.53 5.24 9.90
C LYS A 68 -14.15 6.05 11.14
N VAL A 69 -13.13 5.61 11.88
CA VAL A 69 -12.69 6.33 13.07
C VAL A 69 -11.67 7.40 12.71
N TRP A 70 -10.71 7.09 11.84
CA TRP A 70 -9.63 8.01 11.47
C TRP A 70 -9.82 8.72 10.13
N GLY A 71 -10.90 8.43 9.38
CA GLY A 71 -11.27 9.15 8.16
C GLY A 71 -10.33 8.93 6.96
N ASN A 72 -9.58 7.82 6.95
CA ASN A 72 -8.72 7.51 5.79
C ASN A 72 -9.55 7.17 4.55
N PRO A 73 -8.99 7.41 3.35
CA PRO A 73 -9.57 6.92 2.12
C PRO A 73 -9.78 5.40 2.13
N PRO A 74 -10.83 4.89 1.47
CA PRO A 74 -11.05 3.46 1.33
C PRO A 74 -9.84 2.77 0.73
N GLY A 75 -9.36 1.72 1.40
CA GLY A 75 -8.17 0.96 1.02
C GLY A 75 -8.34 -0.54 1.14
N PRO A 76 -7.30 -1.33 0.82
CA PRO A 76 -7.29 -2.76 1.06
C PRO A 76 -7.44 -3.06 2.56
N GLU A 77 -8.02 -4.20 2.86
CA GLU A 77 -8.11 -4.68 4.24
C GLU A 77 -6.70 -5.04 4.74
N PRO A 78 -6.23 -4.46 5.87
CA PRO A 78 -4.95 -4.85 6.45
C PRO A 78 -5.04 -6.25 7.07
N LEU A 79 -3.90 -6.84 7.41
CA LEU A 79 -3.88 -8.08 8.18
C LEU A 79 -4.29 -7.87 9.63
N GLY A 80 -4.15 -6.65 10.15
CA GLY A 80 -4.55 -6.25 11.49
C GLY A 80 -3.89 -4.99 11.96
N MET A 81 -4.14 -4.60 13.21
CA MET A 81 -3.47 -3.48 13.87
C MET A 81 -3.08 -3.82 15.30
N LEU A 82 -1.97 -3.24 15.76
CA LEU A 82 -1.53 -3.25 17.15
C LEU A 82 -1.77 -1.88 17.77
N PHE A 83 -2.24 -1.90 19.02
CA PHE A 83 -2.40 -0.73 19.88
C PHE A 83 -1.71 -0.99 21.22
N LEU A 84 -1.21 0.04 21.86
CA LEU A 84 -0.80 -0.06 23.26
C LEU A 84 -2.00 -0.48 24.12
N LYS A 85 -1.77 -1.34 25.14
CA LYS A 85 -2.86 -1.97 25.91
C LYS A 85 -3.83 -0.98 26.55
N ASN A 86 -3.33 0.15 27.01
CA ASN A 86 -4.09 1.14 27.75
C ASN A 86 -4.58 2.31 26.89
N GLU A 87 -4.39 2.23 25.56
CA GLU A 87 -4.78 3.30 24.67
C GLU A 87 -5.99 2.91 23.80
N SER A 88 -6.79 3.88 23.49
CA SER A 88 -7.92 3.76 22.58
C SER A 88 -7.64 4.49 21.27
N PRO A 89 -8.12 4.00 20.12
CA PRO A 89 -7.99 4.71 18.85
C PRO A 89 -8.53 6.14 18.81
N ILE A 90 -9.37 6.51 19.79
CA ILE A 90 -9.96 7.85 19.95
C ILE A 90 -9.45 8.59 21.20
N SER A 91 -8.36 8.11 21.79
CA SER A 91 -7.78 8.75 22.97
C SER A 91 -7.16 10.10 22.59
N GLN A 92 -7.39 11.13 23.42
CA GLN A 92 -6.70 12.41 23.29
C GLN A 92 -5.18 12.29 23.57
N ASN A 93 -4.79 11.30 24.38
CA ASN A 93 -3.39 11.00 24.68
C ASN A 93 -2.91 9.78 23.86
N PHE A 94 -3.38 9.65 22.63
CA PHE A 94 -2.97 8.59 21.74
C PHE A 94 -1.47 8.71 21.44
N THR A 95 -0.73 7.62 21.64
CA THR A 95 0.71 7.61 21.39
C THR A 95 1.02 7.14 19.97
N PHE A 96 0.68 5.90 19.64
CA PHE A 96 0.81 5.36 18.29
C PHE A 96 0.03 4.06 18.10
N ALA A 97 -0.19 3.71 16.85
CA ALA A 97 -0.64 2.39 16.44
C ALA A 97 0.20 1.85 15.29
N ILE A 98 0.09 0.54 15.07
CA ILE A 98 0.82 -0.15 14.01
C ILE A 98 -0.18 -0.87 13.12
N SER A 99 -0.24 -0.47 11.86
CA SER A 99 -1.01 -1.19 10.84
C SER A 99 -0.12 -2.28 10.24
N ILE A 100 -0.66 -3.48 10.11
CA ILE A 100 0.03 -4.66 9.56
C ILE A 100 -0.64 -5.03 8.24
N GLY A 101 0.14 -5.11 7.18
CA GLY A 101 -0.32 -5.49 5.85
C GLY A 101 0.64 -6.45 5.16
N PHE A 102 0.24 -6.92 3.99
CA PHE A 102 1.10 -7.70 3.09
C PHE A 102 0.90 -7.23 1.66
N SER A 103 1.99 -7.07 0.93
CA SER A 103 1.97 -6.77 -0.50
C SER A 103 2.60 -7.94 -1.25
N GLU A 104 1.79 -8.61 -2.07
CA GLU A 104 2.22 -9.74 -2.90
C GLU A 104 2.72 -9.24 -4.25
N GLU A 105 3.98 -8.78 -4.26
CA GLU A 105 4.61 -8.16 -5.43
C GLU A 105 5.67 -9.05 -6.08
N GLY A 106 5.83 -10.25 -5.56
CA GLY A 106 6.89 -11.17 -5.93
C GLY A 106 8.10 -11.04 -5.00
N PHE A 107 9.15 -11.80 -5.29
CA PHE A 107 10.40 -11.77 -4.56
C PHE A 107 11.17 -10.49 -4.83
N ILE A 108 11.40 -9.69 -3.81
CA ILE A 108 12.14 -8.43 -3.92
C ILE A 108 13.62 -8.72 -3.69
N LYS A 109 14.44 -8.49 -4.72
CA LYS A 109 15.91 -8.58 -4.60
C LYS A 109 16.43 -7.44 -3.75
N ASP A 110 17.46 -7.71 -2.98
CA ASP A 110 18.09 -6.75 -2.09
C ASP A 110 19.51 -6.32 -2.52
N ASP A 111 19.84 -6.60 -3.78
CA ASP A 111 21.16 -6.33 -4.34
C ASP A 111 21.49 -4.83 -4.39
N ASP A 112 20.47 -3.97 -4.54
CA ASP A 112 20.58 -2.51 -4.65
C ASP A 112 20.71 -1.78 -3.30
N ALA A 113 20.51 -2.48 -2.19
CA ALA A 113 20.43 -1.85 -0.86
C ALA A 113 21.70 -1.07 -0.44
N LYS A 114 22.88 -1.48 -0.95
CA LYS A 114 24.19 -0.92 -0.56
C LYS A 114 24.57 0.34 -1.36
N ASP A 115 23.99 0.51 -2.54
CA ASP A 115 24.40 1.55 -3.50
C ASP A 115 23.42 2.73 -3.56
N MET A 116 22.51 2.81 -2.60
CA MET A 116 21.41 3.78 -2.63
C MET A 116 21.79 5.13 -2.02
N ASP A 117 21.58 6.22 -2.77
CA ASP A 117 21.58 7.57 -2.24
C ASP A 117 20.21 7.90 -1.67
N TYR A 118 20.13 8.02 -0.34
CA TYR A 118 18.86 8.30 0.36
C TYR A 118 18.43 9.76 0.27
N GLU A 119 19.34 10.69 -0.02
CA GLU A 119 18.97 12.11 -0.20
C GLU A 119 18.32 12.32 -1.57
N ASP A 120 18.92 11.77 -2.62
CA ASP A 120 18.33 11.80 -3.96
C ASP A 120 16.95 11.13 -3.97
N LEU A 121 16.82 9.99 -3.27
CA LEU A 121 15.57 9.28 -3.13
C LEU A 121 14.52 10.12 -2.39
N LEU A 122 14.92 10.85 -1.33
CA LEU A 122 14.02 11.73 -0.60
C LEU A 122 13.47 12.86 -1.47
N ASP A 123 14.34 13.46 -2.28
CA ASP A 123 13.93 14.56 -3.16
C ASP A 123 12.94 14.10 -4.25
N GLU A 124 13.17 12.93 -4.84
CA GLU A 124 12.18 12.32 -5.72
C GLU A 124 10.83 12.06 -5.01
N MET A 125 10.86 11.54 -3.78
CA MET A 125 9.65 11.30 -3.00
C MET A 125 8.91 12.58 -2.63
N LYS A 126 9.62 13.69 -2.39
CA LYS A 126 9.01 15.02 -2.17
C LYS A 126 8.27 15.51 -3.40
N ASP A 127 8.86 15.34 -4.59
CA ASP A 127 8.23 15.73 -5.83
C ASP A 127 7.01 14.88 -6.16
N ASP A 128 7.08 13.56 -5.99
CA ASP A 128 5.94 12.66 -6.12
C ASP A 128 4.80 13.02 -5.15
N THR A 129 5.16 13.44 -3.93
CA THR A 129 4.18 13.87 -2.91
C THR A 129 3.46 15.15 -3.34
N LYS A 130 4.18 16.13 -3.90
CA LYS A 130 3.59 17.35 -4.45
C LYS A 130 2.64 17.04 -5.62
N GLU A 131 3.04 16.16 -6.54
CA GLU A 131 2.21 15.74 -7.68
C GLU A 131 0.94 15.04 -7.20
N SER A 132 1.04 14.16 -6.20
CA SER A 132 -0.11 13.43 -5.66
C SER A 132 -1.13 14.32 -4.95
N ASN A 133 -0.75 15.52 -4.49
CA ASN A 133 -1.66 16.46 -3.83
C ASN A 133 -2.77 16.98 -4.75
N GLU A 134 -2.52 17.06 -6.05
CA GLU A 134 -3.56 17.44 -7.03
C GLU A 134 -4.73 16.44 -7.04
N GLU A 135 -4.41 15.14 -6.97
CA GLU A 135 -5.44 14.09 -6.91
C GLU A 135 -6.13 14.07 -5.55
N ARG A 136 -5.36 14.21 -4.46
CA ARG A 136 -5.89 14.27 -3.09
C ARG A 136 -6.93 15.38 -2.95
N LYS A 137 -6.64 16.59 -3.45
CA LYS A 137 -7.56 17.74 -3.41
C LYS A 137 -8.83 17.49 -4.22
N LYS A 138 -8.74 16.87 -5.40
CA LYS A 138 -9.90 16.49 -6.22
C LYS A 138 -10.82 15.50 -5.51
N GLU A 139 -10.24 14.61 -4.70
CA GLU A 139 -10.98 13.63 -3.90
C GLU A 139 -11.47 14.19 -2.54
N GLY A 140 -11.19 15.48 -2.24
CA GLY A 140 -11.63 16.16 -1.02
C GLY A 140 -10.73 15.90 0.19
N TYR A 141 -9.50 15.41 -0.02
CA TYR A 141 -8.53 15.20 1.06
C TYR A 141 -7.57 16.39 1.18
N GLN A 142 -7.09 16.61 2.41
CA GLN A 142 -6.05 17.60 2.70
C GLN A 142 -4.77 17.30 1.93
N SER A 143 -4.03 18.34 1.54
CA SER A 143 -2.69 18.17 1.01
C SER A 143 -1.71 17.71 2.10
N VAL A 144 -0.62 17.08 1.67
CA VAL A 144 0.45 16.61 2.53
C VAL A 144 1.80 17.06 1.98
N GLU A 145 2.70 17.44 2.86
CA GLU A 145 4.09 17.75 2.55
C GLU A 145 4.98 16.67 3.16
N LEU A 146 5.87 16.09 2.36
CA LEU A 146 6.97 15.28 2.86
C LEU A 146 8.10 16.21 3.30
N VAL A 147 8.24 16.45 4.60
CA VAL A 147 9.22 17.37 5.17
C VAL A 147 10.64 16.78 5.04
N GLY A 148 10.81 15.51 5.43
CA GLY A 148 12.10 14.85 5.38
C GLY A 148 12.10 13.49 6.09
N TRP A 149 13.29 12.95 6.26
CA TRP A 149 13.51 11.78 7.10
C TRP A 149 13.45 12.16 8.58
N ALA A 150 12.56 11.52 9.33
CA ALA A 150 12.62 11.49 10.81
C ALA A 150 13.66 10.44 11.27
N SER A 151 13.84 9.38 10.48
CA SER A 151 14.91 8.39 10.57
C SER A 151 15.24 7.93 9.15
N PRO A 152 16.49 8.10 8.67
CA PRO A 152 16.88 7.63 7.35
C PRO A 152 16.67 6.12 7.17
N PRO A 153 16.53 5.63 5.93
CA PRO A 153 16.41 4.20 5.68
C PRO A 153 17.61 3.40 6.18
N PHE A 154 17.31 2.26 6.78
CA PHE A 154 18.28 1.28 7.22
C PHE A 154 17.82 -0.13 6.83
N TYR A 155 18.69 -0.88 6.16
CA TYR A 155 18.45 -2.26 5.77
C TYR A 155 19.35 -3.23 6.52
N ASP A 156 18.76 -4.19 7.22
CA ASP A 156 19.46 -5.31 7.83
C ASP A 156 19.43 -6.53 6.90
N GLU A 157 20.55 -6.76 6.23
CA GLU A 157 20.73 -7.87 5.29
C GLU A 157 20.55 -9.25 5.94
N LYS A 158 20.84 -9.40 7.24
CA LYS A 158 20.72 -10.69 7.93
C LYS A 158 19.28 -11.08 8.21
N THR A 159 18.51 -10.13 8.68
CA THR A 159 17.10 -10.34 9.05
C THR A 159 16.13 -10.03 7.91
N LYS A 160 16.65 -9.48 6.79
CA LYS A 160 15.86 -9.05 5.63
C LYS A 160 14.78 -8.02 6.01
N LYS A 161 15.12 -7.13 6.93
CA LYS A 161 14.26 -6.07 7.45
C LYS A 161 14.80 -4.71 7.06
N LEU A 162 13.91 -3.89 6.52
CA LEU A 162 14.17 -2.52 6.11
C LEU A 162 13.28 -1.60 6.93
N HIS A 163 13.80 -0.51 7.46
CA HIS A 163 12.99 0.48 8.16
C HIS A 163 13.45 1.90 7.91
N TRP A 164 12.52 2.83 7.92
CA TRP A 164 12.74 4.28 7.81
C TRP A 164 11.56 5.03 8.40
N ALA A 165 11.76 6.29 8.73
CA ALA A 165 10.68 7.17 9.19
C ALA A 165 10.66 8.48 8.42
N LYS A 166 9.46 8.94 8.08
CA LYS A 166 9.19 10.20 7.39
C LYS A 166 8.47 11.16 8.32
N THR A 167 8.81 12.44 8.22
CA THR A 167 8.03 13.53 8.78
C THR A 167 7.08 14.06 7.72
N LEU A 168 5.80 14.04 8.01
CA LEU A 168 4.74 14.47 7.11
C LEU A 168 3.97 15.63 7.75
N LYS A 169 3.73 16.69 6.99
CA LYS A 169 2.91 17.82 7.41
C LYS A 169 1.61 17.85 6.62
N PHE A 170 0.49 17.79 7.31
CA PHE A 170 -0.83 17.92 6.71
C PHE A 170 -1.30 19.36 6.75
N GLU A 171 -2.00 19.78 5.70
CA GLU A 171 -2.61 21.11 5.61
C GLU A 171 -3.59 21.31 6.77
N GLY A 172 -3.40 22.38 7.55
CA GLY A 172 -4.23 22.69 8.72
C GLY A 172 -3.87 21.94 10.00
N SER A 173 -2.85 21.07 9.99
CA SER A 173 -2.34 20.42 11.20
C SER A 173 -1.30 21.31 11.91
N GLU A 174 -1.41 21.41 13.23
CA GLU A 174 -0.41 22.12 14.07
C GLU A 174 0.81 21.24 14.39
N VAL A 175 0.64 19.93 14.33
CA VAL A 175 1.67 18.94 14.66
C VAL A 175 1.98 18.08 13.43
N ASP A 176 3.25 17.88 13.17
CA ASP A 176 3.70 16.99 12.11
C ASP A 176 3.44 15.52 12.48
N THR A 177 3.20 14.70 11.48
CA THR A 177 2.94 13.27 11.62
C THR A 177 4.21 12.47 11.39
N LEU A 178 4.49 11.54 12.29
CA LEU A 178 5.50 10.50 12.12
C LEU A 178 4.92 9.34 11.33
N ASN A 179 5.53 9.02 10.20
CA ASN A 179 5.22 7.82 9.44
C ASN A 179 6.42 6.88 9.46
N TYR A 180 6.46 5.95 10.43
CA TYR A 180 7.54 4.96 10.55
C TYR A 180 7.18 3.71 9.77
N ASN A 181 8.04 3.32 8.86
CA ASN A 181 7.85 2.21 7.94
C ASN A 181 8.81 1.07 8.26
N ILE A 182 8.28 -0.14 8.41
CA ILE A 182 9.05 -1.36 8.53
C ILE A 182 8.59 -2.30 7.43
N ARG A 183 9.53 -2.90 6.73
CA ARG A 183 9.31 -3.87 5.68
C ARG A 183 10.11 -5.12 5.98
N MET A 184 9.46 -6.27 5.95
CA MET A 184 10.12 -7.56 6.10
C MET A 184 9.98 -8.31 4.79
N LEU A 185 11.11 -8.63 4.15
CA LEU A 185 11.11 -9.31 2.86
C LEU A 185 10.77 -10.79 3.05
N GLY A 186 9.83 -11.28 2.24
CA GLY A 186 9.41 -12.66 2.18
C GLY A 186 9.58 -13.29 0.80
N ARG A 187 9.17 -14.54 0.65
CA ARG A 187 9.27 -15.30 -0.59
C ARG A 187 8.53 -14.66 -1.76
N LYS A 188 7.29 -14.17 -1.51
CA LYS A 188 6.38 -13.70 -2.58
C LYS A 188 5.98 -12.24 -2.44
N GLY A 189 6.65 -11.51 -1.56
CA GLY A 189 6.31 -10.13 -1.27
C GLY A 189 6.84 -9.68 0.07
N VAL A 190 6.19 -8.68 0.64
CA VAL A 190 6.70 -7.97 1.81
C VAL A 190 5.62 -7.78 2.87
N LEU A 191 5.92 -8.13 4.12
CA LEU A 191 5.14 -7.69 5.27
C LEU A 191 5.41 -6.22 5.54
N ILE A 192 4.34 -5.49 5.77
CA ILE A 192 4.31 -4.04 5.94
C ILE A 192 3.84 -3.75 7.35
N LEU A 193 4.69 -3.13 8.16
CA LEU A 193 4.30 -2.57 9.44
C LEU A 193 4.47 -1.06 9.34
N ASN A 194 3.37 -0.33 9.45
CA ASN A 194 3.38 1.12 9.46
C ASN A 194 3.00 1.62 10.85
N VAL A 195 3.94 2.30 11.51
CA VAL A 195 3.69 3.00 12.78
C VAL A 195 3.28 4.43 12.45
N ILE A 196 2.20 4.87 13.04
CA ILE A 196 1.63 6.19 12.83
C ILE A 196 1.45 6.86 14.18
N ALA A 197 2.00 8.05 14.29
CA ALA A 197 2.05 8.83 15.52
C ALA A 197 2.27 10.31 15.20
N ASP A 198 2.15 11.16 16.20
CA ASP A 198 2.71 12.50 16.15
C ASP A 198 4.23 12.45 16.21
N ILE A 199 4.92 13.40 15.60
CA ILE A 199 6.40 13.40 15.47
C ILE A 199 7.10 13.38 16.81
N ASP A 200 6.51 13.98 17.86
CA ASP A 200 7.04 14.02 19.22
C ASP A 200 7.06 12.64 19.92
N LYS A 201 6.37 11.65 19.35
CA LYS A 201 6.33 10.27 19.86
C LYS A 201 7.45 9.37 19.30
N LEU A 202 8.31 9.88 18.40
CA LEU A 202 9.44 9.11 17.87
C LEU A 202 10.28 8.42 18.95
N PRO A 203 10.61 9.05 20.10
CA PRO A 203 11.37 8.37 21.16
C PRO A 203 10.64 7.15 21.74
N GLN A 204 9.33 7.23 21.93
CA GLN A 204 8.51 6.12 22.43
C GLN A 204 8.41 4.99 21.40
N VAL A 205 8.22 5.34 20.11
CA VAL A 205 8.23 4.36 19.03
C VAL A 205 9.56 3.60 18.97
N ASN A 206 10.68 4.32 19.09
CA ASN A 206 12.01 3.70 19.07
C ASN A 206 12.24 2.76 20.26
N GLN A 207 11.67 3.02 21.43
CA GLN A 207 11.75 2.12 22.59
C GLN A 207 11.04 0.78 22.36
N GLU A 208 9.94 0.79 21.60
CA GLU A 208 9.13 -0.40 21.31
C GLU A 208 9.49 -1.09 19.97
N LEU A 209 10.32 -0.44 19.16
CA LEU A 209 10.60 -0.87 17.78
C LEU A 209 11.15 -2.30 17.72
N ASP A 210 12.13 -2.63 18.54
CA ASP A 210 12.74 -3.96 18.57
C ASP A 210 11.72 -5.03 18.96
N ALA A 211 10.86 -4.76 19.93
CA ALA A 211 9.80 -5.67 20.33
C ALA A 211 8.81 -5.90 19.20
N ILE A 212 8.46 -4.85 18.47
CA ILE A 212 7.53 -4.91 17.34
C ILE A 212 8.15 -5.72 16.18
N VAL A 213 9.36 -5.35 15.77
CA VAL A 213 10.07 -5.98 14.65
C VAL A 213 10.32 -7.47 14.91
N ASN A 214 10.68 -7.84 16.16
CA ASN A 214 10.95 -9.21 16.52
C ASN A 214 9.70 -10.03 16.84
N SER A 215 8.54 -9.40 16.93
CA SER A 215 7.27 -10.09 17.22
C SER A 215 6.68 -10.84 16.03
N THR A 216 7.12 -10.51 14.80
CA THR A 216 6.52 -11.01 13.56
C THR A 216 7.56 -11.76 12.74
N GLU A 217 7.18 -12.98 12.31
CA GLU A 217 8.03 -13.85 11.49
C GLU A 217 7.21 -14.51 10.39
N PHE A 218 7.78 -14.64 9.19
CA PHE A 218 7.19 -15.45 8.13
C PHE A 218 7.18 -16.93 8.52
N ASN A 219 6.10 -17.61 8.23
CA ASN A 219 6.00 -19.06 8.40
C ASN A 219 6.78 -19.79 7.30
N GLU A 220 7.06 -21.08 7.54
CA GLU A 220 7.71 -21.94 6.56
C GLU A 220 6.95 -21.94 5.22
N GLY A 221 7.70 -21.86 4.12
CA GLY A 221 7.18 -21.71 2.76
C GLY A 221 6.93 -20.26 2.33
N SER A 222 6.99 -19.29 3.27
CA SER A 222 6.80 -17.86 2.99
C SER A 222 8.04 -16.99 3.31
N ARG A 223 9.10 -17.58 3.87
CA ARG A 223 10.33 -16.90 4.25
C ARG A 223 11.10 -16.43 3.01
N TYR A 224 11.95 -15.42 3.15
CA TYR A 224 12.83 -14.97 2.09
C TYR A 224 13.72 -16.09 1.54
N SER A 225 14.25 -16.95 2.42
CA SER A 225 15.05 -18.13 2.08
C SER A 225 14.30 -19.22 1.32
N ASP A 226 12.98 -19.19 1.30
CA ASP A 226 12.14 -20.21 0.66
C ASP A 226 11.91 -19.88 -0.83
N PHE A 227 12.53 -18.82 -1.35
CA PHE A 227 12.42 -18.42 -2.76
C PHE A 227 12.88 -19.53 -3.70
N ASN A 228 12.07 -19.79 -4.73
CA ASN A 228 12.36 -20.77 -5.76
C ASN A 228 12.33 -20.11 -7.16
N PRO A 229 13.51 -19.92 -7.82
CA PRO A 229 13.59 -19.22 -9.10
C PRO A 229 12.77 -19.88 -10.24
N GLY A 230 12.45 -21.17 -10.12
CA GLY A 230 11.66 -21.90 -11.11
C GLY A 230 10.16 -21.78 -10.96
N LEU A 231 9.68 -21.28 -9.82
CA LEU A 231 8.26 -21.23 -9.47
C LEU A 231 7.78 -19.83 -9.10
N ASP A 232 8.66 -18.99 -8.54
CA ASP A 232 8.27 -17.72 -7.95
C ASP A 232 8.54 -16.55 -8.92
N THR A 233 7.68 -15.56 -8.87
CA THR A 233 7.85 -14.31 -9.62
C THR A 233 8.80 -13.39 -8.86
N VAL A 234 9.72 -12.74 -9.58
CA VAL A 234 10.59 -11.70 -9.02
C VAL A 234 9.91 -10.34 -9.23
N ALA A 235 9.94 -9.49 -8.20
CA ALA A 235 9.44 -8.13 -8.29
C ALA A 235 10.25 -7.31 -9.33
N ALA A 236 9.60 -6.31 -9.93
CA ALA A 236 10.23 -5.46 -10.94
C ALA A 236 11.15 -4.38 -10.34
N TYR A 237 11.31 -4.34 -9.03
CA TYR A 237 12.09 -3.35 -8.28
C TYR A 237 12.79 -4.00 -7.07
N GLY A 238 13.81 -3.32 -6.56
CA GLY A 238 14.55 -3.70 -5.36
C GLY A 238 14.17 -2.83 -4.15
N ILE A 239 15.11 -2.65 -3.24
CA ILE A 239 14.92 -1.90 -1.98
C ILE A 239 14.56 -0.43 -2.24
N GLY A 240 15.19 0.22 -3.22
CA GLY A 240 14.89 1.62 -3.56
C GLY A 240 13.44 1.84 -3.97
N GLY A 241 12.92 0.97 -4.83
CA GLY A 241 11.52 1.02 -5.23
C GLY A 241 10.56 0.77 -4.06
N LEU A 242 10.96 -0.09 -3.12
CA LEU A 242 10.17 -0.37 -1.92
C LEU A 242 10.08 0.85 -0.98
N ILE A 243 11.16 1.61 -0.80
CA ILE A 243 11.19 2.84 0.01
C ILE A 243 10.37 3.95 -0.68
N ALA A 244 10.58 4.15 -1.98
CA ALA A 244 9.88 5.16 -2.76
C ALA A 244 8.38 4.87 -2.91
N GLY A 245 7.94 3.62 -2.69
CA GLY A 245 6.57 3.19 -2.95
C GLY A 245 6.25 3.16 -4.45
N LYS A 246 7.28 3.18 -5.30
CA LYS A 246 7.13 3.13 -6.75
C LYS A 246 7.10 1.69 -7.21
N VAL A 247 6.01 1.29 -7.81
CA VAL A 247 6.02 0.13 -8.70
C VAL A 247 6.76 0.56 -9.96
N LEU A 248 8.06 0.28 -10.04
CA LEU A 248 8.91 0.59 -11.22
C LEU A 248 8.40 -0.03 -12.53
N ALA A 249 7.32 -0.81 -12.48
CA ALA A 249 6.59 -1.30 -13.64
C ALA A 249 6.20 -0.18 -14.64
N LYS A 250 6.07 1.07 -14.17
CA LYS A 250 5.77 2.18 -15.08
C LYS A 250 6.97 2.60 -15.92
N ALA A 251 8.16 2.73 -15.37
CA ALA A 251 9.33 3.17 -16.15
C ALA A 251 9.75 2.13 -17.20
N GLY A 252 9.81 0.85 -16.84
CA GLY A 252 10.10 -0.23 -17.78
C GLY A 252 9.01 -0.44 -18.83
N LEU A 253 7.73 -0.35 -18.43
CA LEU A 253 6.60 -0.45 -19.35
C LEU A 253 6.51 0.76 -20.29
N PHE A 254 6.74 1.98 -19.78
CA PHE A 254 6.81 3.19 -20.62
C PHE A 254 8.00 3.16 -21.58
N ALA A 255 9.18 2.71 -21.12
CA ALA A 255 10.34 2.54 -22.00
C ALA A 255 10.08 1.47 -23.08
N LEU A 256 9.41 0.37 -22.73
CA LEU A 256 8.94 -0.63 -23.69
C LEU A 256 7.87 -0.08 -24.63
N LEU A 257 6.88 0.65 -24.14
CA LEU A 257 5.87 1.32 -24.96
C LEU A 257 6.50 2.35 -25.90
N LEU A 258 7.45 3.15 -25.43
CA LEU A 258 8.19 4.10 -26.26
C LEU A 258 9.12 3.39 -27.28
N LYS A 259 9.71 2.26 -26.93
CA LYS A 259 10.56 1.48 -27.83
C LYS A 259 9.74 0.75 -28.88
N PHE A 260 8.55 0.27 -28.52
CA PHE A 260 7.68 -0.54 -29.40
C PHE A 260 6.42 0.19 -29.88
N TRP A 261 6.31 1.52 -29.68
CA TRP A 261 5.12 2.29 -30.04
C TRP A 261 4.70 2.11 -31.50
N LYS A 262 5.69 1.98 -32.42
CA LYS A 262 5.42 1.72 -33.85
C LYS A 262 4.74 0.37 -34.10
N VAL A 263 5.18 -0.66 -33.35
CA VAL A 263 4.59 -2.01 -33.44
C VAL A 263 3.19 -2.02 -32.85
N ILE A 264 2.99 -1.31 -31.72
CA ILE A 264 1.69 -1.17 -31.06
C ILE A 264 0.72 -0.38 -31.95
N ALA A 265 1.19 0.70 -32.60
CA ALA A 265 0.39 1.47 -33.55
C ALA A 265 -0.01 0.64 -34.79
N LEU A 266 0.91 -0.14 -35.32
CA LEU A 266 0.62 -1.06 -36.45
C LEU A 266 -0.38 -2.15 -36.06
N ALA A 267 -0.26 -2.73 -34.89
CA ALA A 267 -1.19 -3.73 -34.37
C ALA A 267 -2.59 -3.12 -34.12
N ALA A 268 -2.67 -1.88 -33.63
CA ALA A 268 -3.93 -1.17 -33.46
C ALA A 268 -4.60 -0.86 -34.77
N ILE A 269 -3.86 -0.42 -35.79
CA ILE A 269 -4.37 -0.15 -37.15
C ILE A 269 -4.80 -1.46 -37.83
N GLY A 270 -3.99 -2.51 -37.74
CA GLY A 270 -4.32 -3.84 -38.29
C GLY A 270 -5.53 -4.47 -37.59
N GLY A 271 -5.58 -4.44 -36.28
CA GLY A 271 -6.70 -4.93 -35.47
C GLY A 271 -8.01 -4.20 -35.75
N PHE A 272 -7.95 -2.87 -35.91
CA PHE A 272 -9.13 -2.06 -36.25
C PHE A 272 -9.69 -2.42 -37.66
N SER A 273 -8.82 -2.70 -38.62
CA SER A 273 -9.22 -3.11 -39.96
C SER A 273 -9.93 -4.48 -39.99
N VAL A 274 -9.48 -5.41 -39.15
CA VAL A 274 -10.12 -6.73 -39.00
C VAL A 274 -11.46 -6.60 -38.27
N LEU A 275 -11.51 -5.78 -37.21
CA LEU A 275 -12.76 -5.52 -36.45
C LEU A 275 -13.82 -4.85 -37.33
N LYS A 276 -13.42 -3.87 -38.17
CA LYS A 276 -14.31 -3.18 -39.11
C LYS A 276 -14.93 -4.19 -40.12
N LYS A 277 -14.15 -5.14 -40.62
CA LYS A 277 -14.65 -6.20 -41.51
C LYS A 277 -15.63 -7.15 -40.81
N PHE A 278 -15.48 -7.35 -39.49
CA PHE A 278 -16.35 -8.25 -38.72
C PHE A 278 -17.66 -7.57 -38.29
N VAL A 279 -17.61 -6.27 -37.94
CA VAL A 279 -18.75 -5.52 -37.40
C VAL A 279 -19.63 -4.96 -38.50
N PHE A 280 -19.06 -4.62 -39.70
CA PHE A 280 -19.77 -4.03 -40.84
C PHE A 280 -19.95 -5.01 -41.97
N ARG A 281 -20.16 -6.30 -41.69
CA ARG A 281 -20.56 -7.27 -42.71
C ARG A 281 -22.03 -6.99 -43.04
N GLU A 282 -22.27 -6.17 -44.09
CA GLU A 282 -23.59 -5.95 -44.66
C GLU A 282 -24.22 -7.30 -45.01
N LYS A 283 -25.43 -7.52 -44.50
CA LYS A 283 -26.31 -8.60 -44.97
C LYS A 283 -26.70 -8.27 -46.41
N THR A 284 -26.07 -8.90 -47.35
CA THR A 284 -26.56 -8.95 -48.73
C THR A 284 -27.91 -9.65 -48.73
N SER A 285 -28.98 -8.90 -48.99
CA SER A 285 -30.30 -9.42 -49.25
C SER A 285 -30.28 -10.26 -50.54
N PRO A 286 -30.97 -11.41 -50.60
CA PRO A 286 -31.07 -12.18 -51.86
C PRO A 286 -31.86 -11.39 -52.91
N PRO A 287 -31.57 -11.59 -54.20
CA PRO A 287 -32.26 -10.91 -55.29
C PRO A 287 -33.73 -11.36 -55.38
N PRO A 288 -34.66 -10.48 -55.84
CA PRO A 288 -36.07 -10.82 -55.96
C PRO A 288 -36.25 -11.88 -57.08
N THR A 289 -36.96 -12.95 -56.75
CA THR A 289 -37.42 -13.97 -57.77
C THR A 289 -38.50 -13.32 -58.57
N ASP A 290 -38.22 -13.24 -59.90
CA ASP A 290 -39.14 -12.85 -60.96
C ASP A 290 -40.11 -14.03 -61.24
N ASP A 291 -41.34 -13.86 -60.83
CA ASP A 291 -42.40 -14.84 -61.03
C ASP A 291 -43.28 -14.37 -62.20
N THR A 292 -42.77 -14.59 -63.44
CA THR A 292 -43.59 -14.52 -64.65
C THR A 292 -44.05 -15.92 -64.98
N THR A 293 -45.27 -16.28 -64.67
CA THR A 293 -46.01 -17.35 -65.31
C THR A 293 -47.30 -16.81 -65.89
N ASN A 294 -47.28 -16.79 -67.22
CA ASN A 294 -48.43 -16.66 -68.12
C ASN A 294 -49.41 -17.81 -67.98
N THR A 295 -50.63 -17.45 -68.28
CA THR A 295 -51.89 -18.08 -68.75
C THR A 295 -52.90 -18.38 -67.68
#